data_6e5bf69fdcd5b83ff146459692134204
#
_entry.id   6e5bf69fdcd5b83ff146459692134204
#
_cell.length_a   1.000
_cell.length_b   1.000
_cell.length_c   1.000
_cell.angle_alpha   90.00
_cell.angle_beta   90.00
_cell.angle_gamma   90.00
#
_symmetry.space_group_name_H-M   'P 1'
#
loop_
_entity.id
_entity.type
_entity.pdbx_description
1 polymer ?
#
loop_
_entity_poly.entity_id
_entity_poly.type
_entity_poly.pdbx_seq_one_letter_code
_entity_poly.pdbx_strand_id
1 'polypeptide(L)'
;RGIDGNKIRVVTNGSNLELFTPREKDAHIIENLDLKDKFVVAYIGTHGMAHSLEFIVNALDKIHADDIHFLFIGDGARKADVVRLAANKGLRNITFLNPVSKDKVPDFMSVSDVALIPLRKSETFKTVIPSKIFEAAAMKKPILLGVEGQAQEIVEKYGAGLCFEPENECDFIEKLLLLKNNKELYRKFEEGCGRLAQDYERKKLAHIMYGYIQEAIRNRN
;
A
#
# COMPACT_ATOMS: atom_id res chain seq x y z
N ARG A 1 -32.19 1.18 -5.48
CA ARG A 1 -32.60 1.73 -6.79
C ARG A 1 -33.32 0.68 -7.67
N GLY A 2 -33.87 -0.41 -7.08
CA GLY A 2 -34.77 -1.36 -7.75
C GLY A 2 -34.11 -2.27 -8.80
N ILE A 3 -32.81 -2.38 -8.86
CA ILE A 3 -32.13 -3.35 -9.72
C ILE A 3 -32.02 -4.68 -8.98
N ASP A 4 -32.47 -5.77 -9.62
CA ASP A 4 -32.31 -7.13 -9.11
C ASP A 4 -30.84 -7.45 -8.90
N GLY A 5 -30.46 -7.79 -7.66
CA GLY A 5 -29.09 -8.12 -7.28
C GLY A 5 -28.50 -9.29 -8.08
N ASN A 6 -29.33 -10.20 -8.56
CA ASN A 6 -28.92 -11.33 -9.40
C ASN A 6 -28.38 -10.89 -10.78
N LYS A 7 -28.68 -9.66 -11.20
CA LYS A 7 -28.17 -9.05 -12.42
C LYS A 7 -26.86 -8.29 -12.24
N ILE A 8 -26.36 -8.20 -11.01
CA ILE A 8 -25.11 -7.49 -10.67
C ILE A 8 -24.00 -8.52 -10.47
N ARG A 9 -22.90 -8.34 -11.15
CA ARG A 9 -21.65 -9.08 -10.94
C ARG A 9 -20.56 -8.10 -10.55
N VAL A 10 -19.84 -8.40 -9.48
CA VAL A 10 -18.75 -7.56 -8.99
C VAL A 10 -17.43 -8.21 -9.36
N VAL A 11 -16.59 -7.48 -10.06
CA VAL A 11 -15.19 -7.84 -10.32
C VAL A 11 -14.33 -6.73 -9.79
N THR A 12 -13.51 -7.03 -8.79
CA THR A 12 -12.63 -6.06 -8.15
C THR A 12 -11.40 -5.76 -9.01
N ASN A 13 -10.65 -4.73 -8.63
CA ASN A 13 -9.33 -4.49 -9.21
C ASN A 13 -8.30 -5.51 -8.67
N GLY A 14 -7.16 -5.62 -9.34
CA GLY A 14 -6.07 -6.52 -8.93
C GLY A 14 -4.71 -6.04 -9.46
N SER A 15 -3.67 -6.84 -9.24
CA SER A 15 -2.30 -6.55 -9.70
C SER A 15 -1.90 -7.36 -10.93
N ASN A 16 -0.97 -6.80 -11.71
CA ASN A 16 -0.28 -7.53 -12.77
C ASN A 16 0.95 -8.22 -12.18
N LEU A 17 0.89 -9.54 -12.01
CA LEU A 17 1.97 -10.32 -11.40
C LEU A 17 3.21 -10.48 -12.31
N GLU A 18 3.12 -10.18 -13.60
CA GLU A 18 4.29 -10.15 -14.49
C GLU A 18 5.14 -8.90 -14.21
N LEU A 19 4.50 -7.78 -13.90
CA LEU A 19 5.19 -6.53 -13.58
C LEU A 19 5.61 -6.49 -12.10
N PHE A 20 4.67 -6.78 -11.20
CA PHE A 20 4.89 -6.79 -9.76
C PHE A 20 5.25 -8.21 -9.32
N THR A 21 6.52 -8.54 -9.39
CA THR A 21 7.08 -9.83 -8.99
C THR A 21 8.13 -9.60 -7.91
N PRO A 22 8.12 -10.37 -6.81
CA PRO A 22 9.14 -10.27 -5.77
C PRO A 22 10.54 -10.39 -6.38
N ARG A 23 11.42 -9.49 -5.99
CA ARG A 23 12.81 -9.42 -6.46
C ARG A 23 13.74 -9.00 -5.32
N GLU A 24 15.03 -9.21 -5.50
CA GLU A 24 16.04 -8.74 -4.57
C GLU A 24 16.04 -7.22 -4.48
N LYS A 25 16.46 -6.70 -3.33
CA LYS A 25 16.58 -5.25 -3.11
C LYS A 25 17.60 -4.67 -4.11
N ASP A 26 17.20 -3.61 -4.82
CA ASP A 26 18.05 -2.93 -5.78
C ASP A 26 19.22 -2.22 -5.06
N ALA A 27 20.45 -2.71 -5.29
CA ALA A 27 21.65 -2.21 -4.63
C ALA A 27 21.96 -0.74 -4.97
N HIS A 28 21.67 -0.32 -6.21
CA HIS A 28 21.88 1.07 -6.64
C HIS A 28 20.91 2.03 -5.95
N ILE A 29 19.65 1.63 -5.77
CA ILE A 29 18.68 2.45 -5.04
C ILE A 29 19.08 2.54 -3.57
N ILE A 30 19.51 1.43 -2.96
CA ILE A 30 19.98 1.41 -1.57
C ILE A 30 21.15 2.37 -1.38
N GLU A 31 22.16 2.30 -2.25
CA GLU A 31 23.36 3.14 -2.18
C GLU A 31 23.01 4.62 -2.42
N ASN A 32 22.27 4.92 -3.47
CA ASN A 32 21.93 6.29 -3.84
C ASN A 32 21.04 7.03 -2.82
N LEU A 33 20.25 6.28 -2.04
CA LEU A 33 19.32 6.84 -1.05
C LEU A 33 19.77 6.60 0.40
N ASP A 34 21.00 6.07 0.60
CA ASP A 34 21.56 5.75 1.92
C ASP A 34 20.60 4.90 2.79
N LEU A 35 20.04 3.84 2.19
CA LEU A 35 19.08 2.94 2.83
C LEU A 35 19.72 1.69 3.42
N LYS A 36 21.07 1.61 3.43
CA LYS A 36 21.77 0.46 4.00
C LYS A 36 21.42 0.31 5.47
N ASP A 37 21.10 -0.92 5.87
CA ASP A 37 20.72 -1.30 7.24
C ASP A 37 19.49 -0.57 7.80
N LYS A 38 18.68 0.06 6.91
CA LYS A 38 17.43 0.71 7.28
C LYS A 38 16.22 -0.21 7.07
N PHE A 39 15.25 -0.09 7.98
CA PHE A 39 13.90 -0.60 7.79
C PHE A 39 13.09 0.44 7.02
N VAL A 40 12.82 0.14 5.75
CA VAL A 40 12.26 1.12 4.80
C VAL A 40 10.75 0.99 4.71
N VAL A 41 10.04 2.07 5.02
CA VAL A 41 8.59 2.21 4.89
C VAL A 41 8.29 3.05 3.65
N ALA A 42 7.73 2.44 2.61
CA ALA A 42 7.49 3.15 1.36
C ALA A 42 6.02 3.56 1.18
N TYR A 43 5.82 4.81 0.82
CA TYR A 43 4.58 5.30 0.24
C TYR A 43 4.81 5.67 -1.23
N ILE A 44 4.17 4.96 -2.15
CA ILE A 44 4.31 5.19 -3.59
C ILE A 44 2.96 5.57 -4.19
N GLY A 45 2.82 6.81 -4.68
CA GLY A 45 1.61 7.27 -5.34
C GLY A 45 1.28 8.74 -5.16
N THR A 46 0.02 9.10 -5.37
CA THR A 46 -0.44 10.48 -5.35
C THR A 46 -0.33 11.10 -3.96
N HIS A 47 0.34 12.24 -3.85
CA HIS A 47 0.39 13.07 -2.65
C HIS A 47 -0.82 14.03 -2.63
N GLY A 48 -2.02 13.45 -2.55
CA GLY A 48 -3.28 14.18 -2.58
C GLY A 48 -3.92 14.33 -1.20
N MET A 49 -4.96 15.17 -1.12
CA MET A 49 -5.67 15.47 0.14
C MET A 49 -6.26 14.23 0.83
N ALA A 50 -6.61 13.20 0.06
CA ALA A 50 -7.18 11.97 0.59
C ALA A 50 -6.18 11.09 1.35
N HIS A 51 -4.88 11.29 1.15
CA HIS A 51 -3.86 10.34 1.63
C HIS A 51 -3.26 10.69 3.00
N SER A 52 -3.66 11.81 3.60
CA SER A 52 -3.28 12.24 4.97
C SER A 52 -1.77 12.12 5.27
N LEU A 53 -0.90 12.50 4.31
CA LEU A 53 0.55 12.34 4.46
C LEU A 53 1.13 13.27 5.52
N GLU A 54 0.49 14.41 5.77
CA GLU A 54 0.85 15.33 6.85
C GLU A 54 0.71 14.67 8.23
N PHE A 55 -0.32 13.82 8.39
CA PHE A 55 -0.50 13.02 9.59
C PHE A 55 0.70 12.09 9.80
N ILE A 56 1.13 11.38 8.75
CA ILE A 56 2.30 10.49 8.81
C ILE A 56 3.55 11.28 9.21
N VAL A 57 3.83 12.42 8.54
CA VAL A 57 4.99 13.27 8.86
C VAL A 57 4.95 13.77 10.32
N ASN A 58 3.77 14.08 10.86
CA ASN A 58 3.63 14.46 12.26
C ASN A 58 3.96 13.30 13.20
N ALA A 59 3.55 12.07 12.86
CA ALA A 59 3.85 10.89 13.66
C ALA A 59 5.36 10.54 13.64
N LEU A 60 6.06 10.81 12.53
CA LEU A 60 7.50 10.55 12.39
C LEU A 60 8.37 11.29 13.43
N ASP A 61 7.97 12.47 13.81
CA ASP A 61 8.63 13.28 14.84
C ASP A 61 8.70 12.58 16.22
N LYS A 62 7.79 11.63 16.43
CA LYS A 62 7.68 10.84 17.68
C LYS A 62 8.38 9.47 17.59
N ILE A 63 8.91 9.12 16.43
CA ILE A 63 9.61 7.84 16.23
C ILE A 63 11.09 8.03 16.50
N HIS A 64 11.53 7.56 17.66
CA HIS A 64 12.94 7.60 18.08
C HIS A 64 13.65 6.31 17.68
N ALA A 65 13.74 6.04 16.36
CA ALA A 65 14.41 4.86 15.81
C ALA A 65 15.20 5.26 14.56
N ASP A 66 16.51 5.38 14.73
CA ASP A 66 17.43 5.86 13.68
C ASP A 66 17.53 4.91 12.48
N ASP A 67 17.09 3.68 12.65
CA ASP A 67 17.10 2.63 11.63
C ASP A 67 15.78 2.50 10.84
N ILE A 68 14.78 3.38 11.08
CA ILE A 68 13.57 3.47 10.26
C ILE A 68 13.71 4.62 9.27
N HIS A 69 13.50 4.33 7.99
CA HIS A 69 13.52 5.33 6.93
C HIS A 69 12.22 5.32 6.13
N PHE A 70 11.67 6.50 5.87
CA PHE A 70 10.46 6.67 5.07
C PHE A 70 10.81 7.11 3.66
N LEU A 71 10.26 6.41 2.67
CA LEU A 71 10.47 6.71 1.26
C LEU A 71 9.13 7.09 0.60
N PHE A 72 8.95 8.37 0.31
CA PHE A 72 7.75 8.91 -0.32
C PHE A 72 8.01 9.21 -1.78
N ILE A 73 7.34 8.48 -2.68
CA ILE A 73 7.52 8.59 -4.13
C ILE A 73 6.21 9.00 -4.77
N GLY A 74 6.21 10.10 -5.49
CA GLY A 74 5.03 10.55 -6.19
C GLY A 74 4.92 12.06 -6.28
N ASP A 75 3.72 12.50 -6.67
CA ASP A 75 3.37 13.91 -6.79
C ASP A 75 1.89 14.13 -6.47
N GLY A 76 1.51 15.38 -6.28
CA GLY A 76 0.13 15.77 -6.01
C GLY A 76 0.02 17.10 -5.28
N ALA A 77 -1.22 17.56 -5.12
CA ALA A 77 -1.53 18.89 -4.60
C ALA A 77 -0.98 19.17 -3.19
N ARG A 78 -0.67 18.14 -2.41
CA ARG A 78 -0.16 18.27 -1.03
C ARG A 78 1.35 18.02 -0.90
N LYS A 79 2.04 17.65 -1.99
CA LYS A 79 3.47 17.31 -1.92
C LYS A 79 4.32 18.45 -1.33
N ALA A 80 4.17 19.66 -1.84
CA ALA A 80 4.94 20.80 -1.37
C ALA A 80 4.73 21.09 0.13
N ASP A 81 3.49 20.96 0.60
CA ASP A 81 3.15 21.16 2.02
C ASP A 81 3.76 20.07 2.91
N VAL A 82 3.69 18.80 2.47
CA VAL A 82 4.26 17.65 3.20
C VAL A 82 5.79 17.75 3.30
N VAL A 83 6.46 18.12 2.20
CA VAL A 83 7.92 18.35 2.18
C VAL A 83 8.30 19.50 3.12
N ARG A 84 7.59 20.63 3.06
CA ARG A 84 7.82 21.77 3.94
C ARG A 84 7.62 21.41 5.40
N LEU A 85 6.58 20.63 5.71
CA LEU A 85 6.32 20.18 7.07
C LEU A 85 7.46 19.30 7.63
N ALA A 86 7.95 18.35 6.82
CA ALA A 86 9.09 17.52 7.19
C ALA A 86 10.36 18.34 7.43
N ALA A 87 10.64 19.31 6.56
CA ALA A 87 11.79 20.21 6.70
C ALA A 87 11.69 21.08 7.96
N ASN A 88 10.51 21.64 8.26
CA ASN A 88 10.28 22.46 9.45
C ASN A 88 10.46 21.67 10.76
N LYS A 89 10.19 20.37 10.73
CA LYS A 89 10.43 19.45 11.84
C LYS A 89 11.87 18.92 11.93
N GLY A 90 12.72 19.24 10.94
CA GLY A 90 14.10 18.77 10.90
C GLY A 90 14.22 17.26 10.71
N LEU A 91 13.24 16.58 10.12
CA LEU A 91 13.25 15.14 9.92
C LEU A 91 14.34 14.75 8.92
N ARG A 92 15.18 13.78 9.29
CA ARG A 92 16.27 13.24 8.47
C ARG A 92 16.00 11.81 7.97
N ASN A 93 14.98 11.17 8.52
CA ASN A 93 14.60 9.79 8.24
C ASN A 93 13.47 9.69 7.20
N ILE A 94 13.33 10.69 6.33
CA ILE A 94 12.36 10.71 5.24
C ILE A 94 13.00 11.25 3.96
N THR A 95 12.76 10.53 2.84
CA THR A 95 13.18 10.94 1.49
C THR A 95 11.94 11.12 0.62
N PHE A 96 11.90 12.23 -0.11
CA PHE A 96 10.87 12.53 -1.10
C PHE A 96 11.43 12.42 -2.51
N LEU A 97 10.83 11.57 -3.33
CA LEU A 97 11.17 11.45 -4.74
C LEU A 97 10.02 11.94 -5.64
N ASN A 98 10.37 12.29 -6.86
CA ASN A 98 9.40 12.57 -7.91
C ASN A 98 8.70 11.28 -8.37
N PRO A 99 7.57 11.38 -9.09
CA PRO A 99 6.92 10.22 -9.68
C PRO A 99 7.91 9.46 -10.57
N VAL A 100 7.84 8.14 -10.47
CA VAL A 100 8.56 7.23 -11.37
C VAL A 100 7.58 6.58 -12.33
N SER A 101 8.07 6.12 -13.48
CA SER A 101 7.26 5.36 -14.42
C SER A 101 6.80 4.04 -13.80
N LYS A 102 5.66 3.53 -14.23
CA LYS A 102 5.02 2.36 -13.62
C LYS A 102 5.90 1.12 -13.63
N ASP A 103 6.70 0.94 -14.66
CA ASP A 103 7.68 -0.15 -14.81
C ASP A 103 8.81 -0.09 -13.78
N LYS A 104 9.10 1.11 -13.23
CA LYS A 104 10.12 1.34 -12.20
C LYS A 104 9.58 1.22 -10.76
N VAL A 105 8.27 1.26 -10.57
CA VAL A 105 7.67 1.12 -9.24
C VAL A 105 8.14 -0.15 -8.52
N PRO A 106 8.20 -1.34 -9.15
CA PRO A 106 8.68 -2.54 -8.49
C PRO A 106 10.13 -2.47 -8.00
N ASP A 107 11.02 -1.70 -8.66
CA ASP A 107 12.40 -1.53 -8.22
C ASP A 107 12.45 -0.77 -6.89
N PHE A 108 11.68 0.32 -6.76
CA PHE A 108 11.55 1.05 -5.50
C PHE A 108 10.81 0.25 -4.42
N MET A 109 9.81 -0.56 -4.80
CA MET A 109 9.17 -1.46 -3.86
C MET A 109 10.11 -2.57 -3.39
N SER A 110 11.08 -2.98 -4.20
CA SER A 110 12.05 -4.01 -3.80
C SER A 110 12.84 -3.61 -2.56
N VAL A 111 13.26 -2.34 -2.47
CA VAL A 111 14.06 -1.82 -1.35
C VAL A 111 13.23 -1.53 -0.10
N SER A 112 11.89 -1.47 -0.21
CA SER A 112 11.03 -1.29 0.95
C SER A 112 10.84 -2.58 1.74
N ASP A 113 10.64 -2.43 3.05
CA ASP A 113 10.24 -3.51 3.94
C ASP A 113 8.72 -3.51 4.16
N VAL A 114 8.08 -2.34 4.17
CA VAL A 114 6.64 -2.17 4.38
C VAL A 114 6.05 -1.23 3.34
N ALA A 115 4.87 -1.58 2.82
CA ALA A 115 4.06 -0.70 2.00
C ALA A 115 3.07 0.07 2.88
N LEU A 116 3.22 1.39 2.94
CA LEU A 116 2.33 2.28 3.70
C LEU A 116 1.17 2.75 2.82
N ILE A 117 -0.06 2.55 3.29
CA ILE A 117 -1.27 2.91 2.54
C ILE A 117 -2.25 3.66 3.47
N PRO A 118 -2.05 4.96 3.68
CA PRO A 118 -2.93 5.76 4.51
C PRO A 118 -4.02 6.46 3.68
N LEU A 119 -5.20 6.60 4.27
CA LEU A 119 -6.23 7.54 3.83
C LEU A 119 -6.73 8.34 5.04
N ARG A 120 -7.34 9.48 4.76
CA ARG A 120 -8.03 10.28 5.80
C ARG A 120 -9.19 9.49 6.39
N LYS A 121 -9.47 9.74 7.66
CA LYS A 121 -10.65 9.18 8.33
C LYS A 121 -11.92 9.75 7.69
N SER A 122 -12.72 8.90 7.03
CA SER A 122 -13.95 9.31 6.34
C SER A 122 -14.82 8.11 6.04
N GLU A 123 -16.14 8.26 6.22
CA GLU A 123 -17.11 7.23 5.86
C GLU A 123 -17.05 6.87 4.36
N THR A 124 -16.73 7.85 3.50
CA THR A 124 -16.57 7.62 2.05
C THR A 124 -15.44 6.64 1.75
N PHE A 125 -14.36 6.67 2.52
CA PHE A 125 -13.20 5.81 2.27
C PHE A 125 -13.37 4.39 2.79
N LYS A 126 -14.38 4.09 3.59
CA LYS A 126 -14.69 2.71 4.02
C LYS A 126 -15.08 1.78 2.87
N THR A 127 -15.53 2.34 1.75
CA THR A 127 -15.86 1.59 0.53
C THR A 127 -14.79 1.64 -0.55
N VAL A 128 -13.66 2.29 -0.28
CA VAL A 128 -12.55 2.43 -1.23
C VAL A 128 -11.52 1.33 -1.00
N ILE A 129 -11.15 0.64 -2.06
CA ILE A 129 -10.06 -0.35 -2.06
C ILE A 129 -8.89 0.21 -2.87
N PRO A 130 -7.84 0.74 -2.22
CA PRO A 130 -6.67 1.26 -2.93
C PRO A 130 -5.95 0.17 -3.72
N SER A 131 -5.67 0.39 -5.00
CA SER A 131 -4.97 -0.57 -5.86
C SER A 131 -3.57 -0.95 -5.35
N LYS A 132 -2.94 -0.07 -4.58
CA LYS A 132 -1.64 -0.30 -3.93
C LYS A 132 -1.60 -1.54 -3.03
N ILE A 133 -2.73 -1.94 -2.45
CA ILE A 133 -2.86 -3.17 -1.66
C ILE A 133 -2.44 -4.38 -2.50
N PHE A 134 -2.93 -4.46 -3.74
CA PHE A 134 -2.65 -5.59 -4.62
C PHE A 134 -1.23 -5.55 -5.20
N GLU A 135 -0.70 -4.35 -5.47
CA GLU A 135 0.68 -4.16 -5.93
C GLU A 135 1.68 -4.52 -4.81
N ALA A 136 1.44 -4.06 -3.58
CA ALA A 136 2.24 -4.42 -2.40
C ALA A 136 2.21 -5.93 -2.14
N ALA A 137 1.01 -6.53 -2.17
CA ALA A 137 0.83 -7.96 -1.99
C ALA A 137 1.57 -8.78 -3.06
N ALA A 138 1.53 -8.35 -4.33
CA ALA A 138 2.25 -9.00 -5.42
C ALA A 138 3.77 -8.98 -5.22
N MET A 139 4.30 -7.92 -4.63
CA MET A 139 5.72 -7.79 -4.24
C MET A 139 6.05 -8.44 -2.89
N LYS A 140 5.09 -9.12 -2.26
CA LYS A 140 5.20 -9.71 -0.90
C LYS A 140 5.66 -8.70 0.16
N LYS A 141 5.23 -7.44 0.04
CA LYS A 141 5.56 -6.41 1.02
C LYS A 141 4.41 -6.33 2.04
N PRO A 142 4.63 -6.62 3.32
CA PRO A 142 3.64 -6.41 4.36
C PRO A 142 3.04 -5.02 4.31
N ILE A 143 1.73 -4.94 4.49
CA ILE A 143 0.96 -3.71 4.33
C ILE A 143 0.73 -3.08 5.69
N LEU A 144 1.06 -1.78 5.81
CA LEU A 144 0.66 -0.96 6.94
C LEU A 144 -0.48 -0.05 6.47
N LEU A 145 -1.71 -0.45 6.78
CA LEU A 145 -2.94 0.12 6.23
C LEU A 145 -3.61 1.08 7.21
N GLY A 146 -3.79 2.33 6.83
CA GLY A 146 -4.61 3.32 7.53
C GLY A 146 -5.91 3.58 6.77
N VAL A 147 -6.73 2.55 6.56
CA VAL A 147 -8.02 2.62 5.89
C VAL A 147 -8.98 1.62 6.53
N GLU A 148 -10.14 2.09 6.97
CA GLU A 148 -11.20 1.26 7.54
C GLU A 148 -12.07 0.60 6.44
N GLY A 149 -12.91 -0.37 6.82
CA GLY A 149 -13.92 -0.99 5.98
C GLY A 149 -13.37 -2.01 4.99
N GLN A 150 -13.81 -1.99 3.72
CA GLN A 150 -13.52 -3.04 2.74
C GLN A 150 -12.03 -3.31 2.52
N ALA A 151 -11.20 -2.27 2.55
CA ALA A 151 -9.75 -2.41 2.40
C ALA A 151 -9.14 -3.14 3.60
N GLN A 152 -9.57 -2.79 4.81
CA GLN A 152 -9.16 -3.44 6.06
C GLN A 152 -9.57 -4.91 6.06
N GLU A 153 -10.83 -5.21 5.74
CA GLU A 153 -11.34 -6.58 5.67
C GLU A 153 -10.50 -7.47 4.73
N ILE A 154 -10.06 -6.94 3.60
CA ILE A 154 -9.17 -7.66 2.67
C ILE A 154 -7.82 -7.94 3.32
N VAL A 155 -7.15 -6.93 3.87
CA VAL A 155 -5.81 -7.09 4.45
C VAL A 155 -5.84 -8.07 5.64
N GLU A 156 -6.83 -7.96 6.50
CA GLU A 156 -7.02 -8.85 7.66
C GLU A 156 -7.37 -10.29 7.24
N LYS A 157 -8.30 -10.46 6.30
CA LYS A 157 -8.70 -11.79 5.79
C LYS A 157 -7.52 -12.61 5.28
N TYR A 158 -6.59 -11.97 4.59
CA TYR A 158 -5.41 -12.65 4.04
C TYR A 158 -4.24 -12.69 5.01
N GLY A 159 -4.30 -11.94 6.12
CA GLY A 159 -3.13 -11.73 6.96
C GLY A 159 -1.99 -11.12 6.16
N ALA A 160 -2.28 -10.03 5.42
CA ALA A 160 -1.33 -9.41 4.51
C ALA A 160 -0.61 -8.18 5.13
N GLY A 161 -0.90 -7.87 6.40
CA GLY A 161 -0.31 -6.73 7.08
C GLY A 161 -1.05 -6.35 8.36
N LEU A 162 -0.75 -5.17 8.87
CA LEU A 162 -1.42 -4.55 10.02
C LEU A 162 -2.24 -3.35 9.59
N CYS A 163 -3.41 -3.21 10.22
CA CYS A 163 -4.26 -2.06 10.06
C CYS A 163 -4.14 -1.15 11.29
N PHE A 164 -4.03 0.14 11.07
CA PHE A 164 -4.09 1.16 12.12
C PHE A 164 -5.29 2.08 11.89
N GLU A 165 -5.81 2.63 12.97
CA GLU A 165 -6.91 3.60 12.90
C GLU A 165 -6.44 4.85 12.14
N PRO A 166 -7.13 5.25 11.04
CA PRO A 166 -6.75 6.45 10.29
C PRO A 166 -6.62 7.68 11.18
N GLU A 167 -5.53 8.43 11.00
CA GLU A 167 -5.21 9.65 11.74
C GLU A 167 -4.98 9.44 13.27
N ASN A 168 -4.76 8.19 13.72
CA ASN A 168 -4.30 7.86 15.06
C ASN A 168 -2.80 7.60 15.10
N GLU A 169 -2.02 8.60 15.55
CA GLU A 169 -0.55 8.53 15.55
C GLU A 169 -0.01 7.42 16.47
N CYS A 170 -0.63 7.22 17.63
CA CYS A 170 -0.17 6.20 18.59
C CYS A 170 -0.34 4.80 18.01
N ASP A 171 -1.49 4.52 17.41
CA ASP A 171 -1.77 3.22 16.79
C ASP A 171 -0.87 2.97 15.56
N PHE A 172 -0.66 3.99 14.73
CA PHE A 172 0.28 3.92 13.60
C PHE A 172 1.70 3.54 14.07
N ILE A 173 2.22 4.24 15.08
CA ILE A 173 3.58 3.99 15.60
C ILE A 173 3.67 2.59 16.22
N GLU A 174 2.68 2.18 17.02
CA GLU A 174 2.62 0.84 17.61
C GLU A 174 2.68 -0.25 16.54
N LYS A 175 1.82 -0.17 15.50
CA LYS A 175 1.77 -1.16 14.43
C LYS A 175 3.03 -1.19 13.57
N LEU A 176 3.64 -0.03 13.33
CA LEU A 176 4.92 0.07 12.63
C LEU A 176 6.05 -0.62 13.41
N LEU A 177 6.17 -0.32 14.69
CA LEU A 177 7.21 -0.90 15.54
C LEU A 177 7.00 -2.41 15.73
N LEU A 178 5.75 -2.86 15.81
CA LEU A 178 5.42 -4.28 15.85
C LEU A 178 5.87 -5.02 14.59
N LEU A 179 5.61 -4.45 13.40
CA LEU A 179 6.08 -5.01 12.12
C LEU A 179 7.60 -5.09 12.06
N LYS A 180 8.29 -4.02 12.50
CA LYS A 180 9.76 -3.96 12.49
C LYS A 180 10.38 -4.99 13.42
N ASN A 181 9.84 -5.13 14.63
CA ASN A 181 10.49 -5.89 15.70
C ASN A 181 10.07 -7.36 15.75
N ASN A 182 9.00 -7.76 15.06
CA ASN A 182 8.50 -9.12 15.07
C ASN A 182 8.71 -9.84 13.73
N LYS A 183 9.87 -10.48 13.58
CA LYS A 183 10.24 -11.19 12.34
C LYS A 183 9.31 -12.35 11.99
N GLU A 184 8.73 -13.03 12.97
CA GLU A 184 7.78 -14.13 12.72
C GLU A 184 6.49 -13.60 12.14
N LEU A 185 5.93 -12.54 12.74
CA LEU A 185 4.74 -11.87 12.25
C LEU A 185 4.97 -11.30 10.84
N TYR A 186 6.12 -10.68 10.61
CA TYR A 186 6.51 -10.14 9.32
C TYR A 186 6.46 -11.22 8.22
N ARG A 187 7.06 -12.41 8.47
CA ARG A 187 7.03 -13.53 7.51
C ARG A 187 5.62 -14.05 7.26
N LYS A 188 4.79 -14.14 8.29
CA LYS A 188 3.37 -14.52 8.13
C LYS A 188 2.62 -13.55 7.19
N PHE A 189 2.93 -12.27 7.28
CA PHE A 189 2.33 -11.27 6.39
C PHE A 189 2.87 -11.34 4.96
N GLU A 190 4.15 -11.66 4.75
CA GLU A 190 4.68 -11.94 3.41
C GLU A 190 3.94 -13.12 2.74
N GLU A 191 3.67 -14.19 3.49
CA GLU A 191 2.88 -15.32 3.01
C GLU A 191 1.42 -14.92 2.71
N GLY A 192 0.82 -14.13 3.59
CA GLY A 192 -0.51 -13.55 3.40
C GLY A 192 -0.61 -12.68 2.15
N CYS A 193 0.38 -11.85 1.91
CA CYS A 193 0.54 -11.06 0.68
C CYS A 193 0.57 -11.97 -0.56
N GLY A 194 1.33 -13.08 -0.50
CA GLY A 194 1.39 -14.03 -1.60
C GLY A 194 0.03 -14.64 -1.94
N ARG A 195 -0.77 -15.04 -0.93
CA ARG A 195 -2.14 -15.55 -1.14
C ARG A 195 -3.06 -14.48 -1.71
N LEU A 196 -3.02 -13.26 -1.16
CA LEU A 196 -3.78 -12.13 -1.66
C LEU A 196 -3.46 -11.82 -3.13
N ALA A 197 -2.19 -11.79 -3.50
CA ALA A 197 -1.75 -11.52 -4.86
C ALA A 197 -2.29 -12.53 -5.87
N GLN A 198 -2.28 -13.82 -5.53
CA GLN A 198 -2.80 -14.89 -6.41
C GLN A 198 -4.30 -14.80 -6.64
N ASP A 199 -5.08 -14.44 -5.59
CA ASP A 199 -6.53 -14.31 -5.71
C ASP A 199 -6.95 -13.06 -6.45
N TYR A 200 -6.14 -12.00 -6.38
CA TYR A 200 -6.37 -10.73 -7.07
C TYR A 200 -5.42 -10.51 -8.25
N GLU A 201 -5.02 -11.60 -8.92
CA GLU A 201 -4.30 -11.49 -10.19
C GLU A 201 -5.20 -10.91 -11.28
N ARG A 202 -4.74 -9.86 -11.95
CA ARG A 202 -5.56 -9.14 -12.95
C ARG A 202 -6.00 -10.01 -14.13
N LYS A 203 -5.16 -10.94 -14.59
CA LYS A 203 -5.53 -11.87 -15.68
C LYS A 203 -6.67 -12.79 -15.24
N LYS A 204 -6.59 -13.36 -14.03
CA LYS A 204 -7.65 -14.19 -13.44
C LYS A 204 -8.96 -13.42 -13.33
N LEU A 205 -8.92 -12.19 -12.82
CA LEU A 205 -10.10 -11.34 -12.70
C LEU A 205 -10.69 -10.97 -14.06
N ALA A 206 -9.88 -10.73 -15.07
CA ALA A 206 -10.32 -10.49 -16.44
C ALA A 206 -11.04 -11.72 -17.05
N HIS A 207 -10.55 -12.93 -16.78
CA HIS A 207 -11.22 -14.16 -17.21
C HIS A 207 -12.59 -14.35 -16.52
N ILE A 208 -12.68 -14.03 -15.22
CA ILE A 208 -13.96 -14.05 -14.50
C ILE A 208 -14.95 -13.06 -15.12
N MET A 209 -14.52 -11.84 -15.40
CA MET A 209 -15.33 -10.82 -16.06
C MET A 209 -15.82 -11.28 -17.44
N TYR A 210 -14.91 -11.85 -18.22
CA TYR A 210 -15.24 -12.41 -19.55
C TYR A 210 -16.32 -13.51 -19.46
N GLY A 211 -16.21 -14.41 -18.46
CA GLY A 211 -17.22 -15.43 -18.18
C GLY A 211 -18.61 -14.83 -17.91
N TYR A 212 -18.70 -13.79 -17.08
CA TYR A 212 -19.97 -13.11 -16.81
C TYR A 212 -20.55 -12.45 -18.05
N ILE A 213 -19.72 -11.88 -18.93
CA ILE A 213 -20.17 -11.29 -20.20
C ILE A 213 -20.75 -12.38 -21.11
N GLN A 214 -20.07 -13.52 -21.22
CA GLN A 214 -20.57 -14.64 -22.02
C GLN A 214 -21.91 -15.20 -21.49
N GLU A 215 -22.05 -15.34 -20.17
CA GLU A 215 -23.30 -15.74 -19.53
C GLU A 215 -24.45 -14.77 -19.86
N ALA A 216 -24.18 -13.46 -19.75
CA ALA A 216 -25.17 -12.43 -20.05
C ALA A 216 -25.63 -12.44 -21.53
N ILE A 217 -24.71 -12.77 -22.45
CA ILE A 217 -25.05 -12.90 -23.88
C ILE A 217 -25.96 -14.13 -24.14
N ARG A 218 -25.62 -15.28 -23.53
CA ARG A 218 -26.40 -16.52 -23.68
C ARG A 218 -27.80 -16.38 -23.10
N ASN A 219 -27.96 -15.67 -22.00
CA ASN A 219 -29.27 -15.47 -21.35
C ASN A 219 -30.17 -14.42 -22.06
N ARG A 220 -29.67 -13.78 -23.12
CA ARG A 220 -30.46 -12.88 -23.96
C ARG A 220 -31.12 -13.56 -25.16
N ASN A 221 -30.69 -14.77 -25.52
CA ASN A 221 -31.23 -15.62 -26.54
C ASN A 221 -32.18 -16.67 -25.94
#